data_e59b254daae9ec38d0a180203c662ae7
#
_entry.id   e59b254daae9ec38d0a180203c662ae7
#
_cell.length_a   1.000
_cell.length_b   1.000
_cell.length_c   1.000
_cell.angle_alpha   90.00
_cell.angle_beta   90.00
_cell.angle_gamma   90.00
#
_symmetry.space_group_name_H-M   'P 1'
#
loop_
_entity.id
_entity.type
_entity.pdbx_description
1 polymer ?
#
loop_
_entity_poly.entity_id
_entity_poly.type
_entity_poly.pdbx_seq_one_letter_code
_entity_poly.pdbx_strand_id
1 'polypeptide(L)'
;FSPNVSVTSEALETSSTATANYKKQEGSYFDSMFSYGLAYDKRNSTYQPSDGYISRWYQELPIVADGSPIINGYQIKGFRSLADNSVLSSGIFTRAANSLSGEDVRVSKRLYIPASKLRGFEYGRVGPKDGAEFVGGNYMATFNTQATIPYFFDTFENIDFVAFFDAANVWHVDYSSTVGDSNKLRTSAGLAVDVLTPVGPLTFSLAQPMSKAKTDQTEVFRFNLGTTF
;
A
#
# COMPACT_ATOMS: atom_id res chain seq x y z
N PHE A 1 0.53 -12.95 17.61
CA PHE A 1 1.96 -12.91 17.32
C PHE A 1 2.27 -13.90 16.20
N SER A 2 2.91 -13.44 15.14
CA SER A 2 3.19 -14.24 13.93
C SER A 2 4.66 -14.03 13.54
N PRO A 3 5.59 -14.88 14.01
CA PRO A 3 6.98 -14.83 13.60
C PRO A 3 7.15 -15.52 12.23
N ASN A 4 8.10 -15.01 11.43
CA ASN A 4 8.49 -15.60 10.16
C ASN A 4 9.99 -15.39 9.90
N VAL A 5 10.63 -16.35 9.26
CA VAL A 5 11.99 -16.23 8.74
C VAL A 5 11.95 -16.43 7.24
N SER A 6 12.55 -15.54 6.51
CA SER A 6 12.67 -15.64 5.06
C SER A 6 14.12 -15.56 4.62
N VAL A 7 14.45 -16.34 3.59
CA VAL A 7 15.75 -16.29 2.92
C VAL A 7 15.48 -16.02 1.45
N THR A 8 16.14 -15.02 0.92
CA THR A 8 15.98 -14.59 -0.48
C THR A 8 17.33 -14.39 -1.12
N SER A 9 17.48 -14.91 -2.33
CA SER A 9 18.59 -14.56 -3.23
C SER A 9 18.01 -13.82 -4.42
N GLU A 10 18.56 -12.65 -4.70
CA GLU A 10 18.10 -11.75 -5.75
C GLU A 10 19.28 -11.35 -6.64
N ALA A 11 19.11 -11.42 -7.96
CA ALA A 11 20.00 -10.82 -8.92
C ALA A 11 19.32 -9.61 -9.55
N LEU A 12 19.90 -8.43 -9.38
CA LEU A 12 19.39 -7.18 -9.93
C LEU A 12 20.20 -6.82 -11.17
N GLU A 13 19.53 -6.85 -12.29
CA GLU A 13 20.07 -6.44 -13.59
C GLU A 13 19.31 -5.22 -14.07
N THR A 14 20.00 -4.29 -14.75
CA THR A 14 19.39 -3.09 -15.27
C THR A 14 19.50 -3.02 -16.79
N SER A 15 18.61 -2.28 -17.43
CA SER A 15 18.68 -2.03 -18.86
C SER A 15 19.83 -1.05 -19.19
N SER A 16 20.28 -1.04 -20.44
CA SER A 16 21.30 -0.07 -20.90
C SER A 16 20.85 1.38 -20.72
N THR A 17 19.54 1.63 -20.72
CA THR A 17 18.92 2.95 -20.57
C THR A 17 18.62 3.34 -19.13
N ALA A 18 18.88 2.45 -18.15
CA ALA A 18 18.66 2.73 -16.74
C ALA A 18 19.54 3.88 -16.25
N THR A 19 19.06 4.60 -15.24
CA THR A 19 19.80 5.70 -14.64
C THR A 19 21.07 5.21 -13.93
N ALA A 20 22.02 6.13 -13.68
CA ALA A 20 23.25 5.78 -12.99
C ALA A 20 22.99 5.24 -11.57
N ASN A 21 21.93 5.70 -10.90
CA ASN A 21 21.58 5.23 -9.55
C ASN A 21 21.06 3.79 -9.55
N TYR A 22 20.31 3.40 -10.60
CA TYR A 22 19.89 2.00 -10.78
C TYR A 22 21.09 1.09 -11.08
N LYS A 23 21.97 1.53 -12.00
CA LYS A 23 23.17 0.77 -12.38
C LYS A 23 24.12 0.53 -11.22
N LYS A 24 24.21 1.45 -10.26
CA LYS A 24 25.02 1.25 -9.03
C LYS A 24 24.49 0.12 -8.14
N GLN A 25 23.23 -0.26 -8.31
CA GLN A 25 22.59 -1.31 -7.51
C GLN A 25 22.55 -2.68 -8.25
N GLU A 26 23.21 -2.78 -9.42
CA GLU A 26 23.39 -4.07 -10.09
C GLU A 26 24.24 -5.00 -9.22
N GLY A 27 23.80 -6.26 -9.12
CA GLY A 27 24.54 -7.26 -8.37
C GLY A 27 23.67 -8.40 -7.88
N SER A 28 24.32 -9.33 -7.21
CA SER A 28 23.65 -10.44 -6.53
C SER A 28 23.60 -10.16 -5.04
N TYR A 29 22.44 -10.34 -4.44
CA TYR A 29 22.17 -10.04 -3.04
C TYR A 29 21.62 -11.26 -2.33
N PHE A 30 22.06 -11.46 -1.10
CA PHE A 30 21.56 -12.49 -0.22
C PHE A 30 20.98 -11.87 1.03
N ASP A 31 19.71 -12.14 1.32
CA ASP A 31 19.00 -11.62 2.46
C ASP A 31 18.42 -12.75 3.30
N SER A 32 18.74 -12.79 4.57
CA SER A 32 18.03 -13.58 5.59
C SER A 32 17.36 -12.61 6.56
N MET A 33 16.04 -12.63 6.60
CA MET A 33 15.22 -11.67 7.34
C MET A 33 14.40 -12.40 8.40
N PHE A 34 14.37 -11.84 9.59
CA PHE A 34 13.40 -12.19 10.62
C PHE A 34 12.28 -11.15 10.62
N SER A 35 11.06 -11.58 10.55
CA SER A 35 9.92 -10.70 10.65
C SER A 35 8.92 -11.18 11.69
N TYR A 36 8.21 -10.25 12.29
CA TYR A 36 7.12 -10.56 13.21
C TYR A 36 6.00 -9.53 13.12
N GLY A 37 4.79 -10.02 13.43
CA GLY A 37 3.60 -9.20 13.52
C GLY A 37 2.90 -9.34 14.86
N LEU A 38 2.41 -8.21 15.37
CA LEU A 38 1.54 -8.12 16.53
C LEU A 38 0.20 -7.56 16.06
N ALA A 39 -0.88 -8.26 16.37
CA ALA A 39 -2.23 -7.81 16.07
C ALA A 39 -3.06 -7.70 17.34
N TYR A 40 -3.78 -6.60 17.46
CA TYR A 40 -4.80 -6.38 18.48
C TYR A 40 -6.13 -6.16 17.79
N ASP A 41 -7.02 -7.13 17.89
CA ASP A 41 -8.30 -7.17 17.19
C ASP A 41 -9.45 -7.05 18.18
N LYS A 42 -10.25 -6.01 18.03
CA LYS A 42 -11.46 -5.68 18.79
C LYS A 42 -12.67 -5.51 17.88
N ARG A 43 -12.61 -6.04 16.68
CA ARG A 43 -13.75 -6.04 15.77
C ARG A 43 -14.85 -6.99 16.30
N ASN A 44 -16.08 -6.63 16.06
CA ASN A 44 -17.23 -7.49 16.38
C ASN A 44 -17.30 -8.76 15.51
N SER A 45 -16.69 -8.73 14.31
CA SER A 45 -16.55 -9.87 13.39
C SER A 45 -15.25 -9.82 12.64
N THR A 46 -14.67 -10.98 12.34
CA THR A 46 -13.49 -11.07 11.44
C THR A 46 -13.88 -10.85 10.00
N TYR A 47 -15.07 -11.30 9.64
CA TYR A 47 -15.65 -11.15 8.32
C TYR A 47 -16.73 -10.07 8.37
N GLN A 48 -16.71 -9.13 7.42
CA GLN A 48 -17.63 -7.98 7.34
C GLN A 48 -17.85 -7.26 8.68
N PRO A 49 -16.78 -6.75 9.33
CA PRO A 49 -16.91 -6.07 10.60
C PRO A 49 -17.73 -4.78 10.46
N SER A 50 -18.67 -4.58 11.39
CA SER A 50 -19.51 -3.39 11.43
C SER A 50 -19.20 -2.47 12.62
N ASP A 51 -18.42 -2.95 13.60
CA ASP A 51 -18.01 -2.15 14.76
C ASP A 51 -16.64 -2.62 15.29
N GLY A 52 -15.98 -1.73 16.04
CA GLY A 52 -14.68 -1.99 16.64
C GLY A 52 -13.50 -1.60 15.76
N TYR A 53 -12.35 -2.13 16.06
CA TYR A 53 -11.13 -1.82 15.32
C TYR A 53 -10.12 -2.96 15.35
N ILE A 54 -9.16 -2.90 14.42
CA ILE A 54 -7.98 -3.76 14.41
C ILE A 54 -6.73 -2.90 14.29
N SER A 55 -5.73 -3.19 15.12
CA SER A 55 -4.41 -2.55 15.08
C SER A 55 -3.36 -3.62 14.82
N ARG A 56 -2.47 -3.36 13.88
CA ARG A 56 -1.37 -4.27 13.51
C ARG A 56 -0.06 -3.52 13.46
N TRP A 57 0.93 -4.06 14.13
CA TRP A 57 2.33 -3.69 13.99
C TRP A 57 3.09 -4.83 13.36
N TYR A 58 4.00 -4.55 12.45
CA TYR A 58 4.96 -5.53 11.97
C TYR A 58 6.34 -4.92 11.77
N GLN A 59 7.35 -5.77 11.89
CA GLN A 59 8.72 -5.39 11.70
C GLN A 59 9.47 -6.50 10.98
N GLU A 60 10.36 -6.10 10.06
CA GLU A 60 11.29 -6.97 9.36
C GLU A 60 12.71 -6.52 9.73
N LEU A 61 13.51 -7.46 10.24
CA LEU A 61 14.86 -7.24 10.73
C LEU A 61 15.84 -8.07 9.91
N PRO A 62 16.90 -7.49 9.35
CA PRO A 62 17.94 -8.26 8.69
C PRO A 62 18.73 -9.07 9.73
N ILE A 63 18.91 -10.39 9.49
CA ILE A 63 19.79 -11.28 10.25
C ILE A 63 21.17 -11.29 9.59
N VAL A 64 21.19 -11.64 8.30
CA VAL A 64 22.34 -11.54 7.40
C VAL A 64 21.79 -10.95 6.11
N ALA A 65 22.30 -9.81 5.70
CA ALA A 65 21.73 -9.15 4.53
C ALA A 65 22.72 -8.19 3.88
N ASP A 66 22.71 -8.19 2.57
CA ASP A 66 23.51 -7.31 1.73
C ASP A 66 22.77 -5.96 1.54
N GLY A 67 22.86 -5.07 2.55
CA GLY A 67 22.24 -3.75 2.48
C GLY A 67 20.72 -3.73 2.64
N SER A 68 20.10 -4.76 3.24
CA SER A 68 18.66 -4.76 3.51
C SER A 68 18.29 -3.83 4.66
N PRO A 69 17.21 -3.06 4.52
CA PRO A 69 16.75 -2.14 5.56
C PRO A 69 16.00 -2.88 6.68
N ILE A 70 15.91 -2.23 7.85
CA ILE A 70 14.81 -2.50 8.77
C ILE A 70 13.54 -1.92 8.16
N ILE A 71 12.49 -2.74 8.10
CA ILE A 71 11.17 -2.30 7.67
C ILE A 71 10.22 -2.34 8.85
N ASN A 72 9.62 -1.19 9.17
CA ASN A 72 8.57 -1.07 10.16
C ASN A 72 7.25 -0.77 9.47
N GLY A 73 6.17 -1.36 9.95
CA GLY A 73 4.83 -1.08 9.46
C GLY A 73 3.80 -1.02 10.57
N TYR A 74 2.88 -0.09 10.44
CA TYR A 74 1.75 0.05 11.34
C TYR A 74 0.47 0.26 10.57
N GLN A 75 -0.56 -0.45 10.97
CA GLN A 75 -1.91 -0.30 10.44
C GLN A 75 -2.92 -0.25 11.57
N ILE A 76 -3.85 0.69 11.48
CA ILE A 76 -5.07 0.69 12.27
C ILE A 76 -6.26 0.88 11.34
N LYS A 77 -7.33 0.12 11.55
CA LYS A 77 -8.59 0.26 10.82
C LYS A 77 -9.74 0.12 11.79
N GLY A 78 -10.60 1.11 11.85
CA GLY A 78 -11.81 1.15 12.64
C GLY A 78 -13.06 1.01 11.79
N PHE A 79 -14.14 0.52 12.43
CA PHE A 79 -15.43 0.27 11.81
C PHE A 79 -16.53 0.83 12.70
N ARG A 80 -17.56 1.38 12.10
CA ARG A 80 -18.73 1.92 12.79
C ARG A 80 -19.98 1.72 11.93
N SER A 81 -20.97 1.06 12.46
CA SER A 81 -22.29 1.03 11.85
C SER A 81 -22.90 2.44 11.89
N LEU A 82 -23.35 2.94 10.76
CA LEU A 82 -24.03 4.23 10.61
C LEU A 82 -25.55 4.04 10.60
N ALA A 83 -26.01 2.97 9.97
CA ALA A 83 -27.41 2.57 9.86
C ALA A 83 -27.46 1.06 9.55
N ASP A 84 -28.65 0.51 9.45
CA ASP A 84 -28.84 -0.85 8.95
C ASP A 84 -28.21 -0.96 7.55
N ASN A 85 -27.36 -1.96 7.36
CA ASN A 85 -26.61 -2.21 6.11
C ASN A 85 -25.67 -1.07 5.66
N SER A 86 -25.27 -0.17 6.56
CA SER A 86 -24.31 0.89 6.26
C SER A 86 -23.20 0.92 7.31
N VAL A 87 -21.96 0.74 6.86
CA VAL A 87 -20.79 0.70 7.73
C VAL A 87 -19.76 1.72 7.21
N LEU A 88 -19.36 2.61 8.10
CA LEU A 88 -18.17 3.45 7.88
C LEU A 88 -16.93 2.69 8.33
N SER A 89 -15.93 2.61 7.48
CA SER A 89 -14.60 2.16 7.88
C SER A 89 -13.55 3.22 7.56
N SER A 90 -12.61 3.41 8.48
CA SER A 90 -11.49 4.35 8.29
C SER A 90 -10.21 3.74 8.81
N GLY A 91 -9.10 3.98 8.14
CA GLY A 91 -7.83 3.42 8.55
C GLY A 91 -6.63 4.21 8.09
N ILE A 92 -5.54 4.02 8.82
CA ILE A 92 -4.21 4.53 8.50
C ILE A 92 -3.29 3.33 8.31
N PHE A 93 -2.43 3.40 7.29
CA PHE A 93 -1.37 2.43 7.07
C PHE A 93 -0.08 3.18 6.77
N THR A 94 0.97 2.86 7.52
CA THR A 94 2.29 3.49 7.37
C THR A 94 3.36 2.42 7.26
N ARG A 95 4.41 2.71 6.49
CA ARG A 95 5.63 1.90 6.42
C ARG A 95 6.86 2.81 6.38
N ALA A 96 7.95 2.30 6.94
CA ALA A 96 9.26 2.94 6.92
C ALA A 96 10.33 1.87 6.64
N ALA A 97 11.20 2.13 5.68
CA ALA A 97 12.37 1.32 5.36
C ALA A 97 13.61 2.16 5.67
N ASN A 98 14.44 1.73 6.62
CA ASN A 98 15.63 2.46 7.05
C ASN A 98 16.86 1.58 6.92
N SER A 99 17.85 2.03 6.16
CA SER A 99 19.14 1.34 6.04
C SER A 99 19.86 1.30 7.38
N LEU A 100 20.52 0.19 7.67
CA LEU A 100 21.38 0.02 8.84
C LEU A 100 22.86 0.26 8.53
N SER A 101 23.26 0.11 7.28
CA SER A 101 24.65 0.22 6.83
C SER A 101 25.07 1.65 6.51
N GLY A 102 24.13 2.60 6.47
CA GLY A 102 24.35 3.95 5.96
C GLY A 102 24.40 4.02 4.43
N GLU A 103 24.20 2.89 3.75
CA GLU A 103 24.03 2.82 2.31
C GLU A 103 22.54 3.08 1.93
N ASP A 104 22.33 3.36 0.66
CA ASP A 104 20.98 3.59 0.13
C ASP A 104 20.11 2.33 0.27
N VAL A 105 18.83 2.52 0.59
CA VAL A 105 17.85 1.42 0.52
C VAL A 105 17.76 0.92 -0.91
N ARG A 106 18.03 -0.36 -1.12
CA ARG A 106 17.98 -1.01 -2.43
C ARG A 106 16.60 -0.84 -3.08
N VAL A 107 16.55 -0.61 -4.38
CA VAL A 107 15.31 -0.31 -5.12
C VAL A 107 14.24 -1.40 -4.94
N SER A 108 14.65 -2.66 -4.86
CA SER A 108 13.74 -3.81 -4.63
C SER A 108 13.14 -3.84 -3.21
N LYS A 109 13.72 -3.09 -2.27
CA LYS A 109 13.26 -2.98 -0.88
C LYS A 109 12.53 -1.67 -0.61
N ARG A 110 12.43 -0.76 -1.60
CA ARG A 110 11.69 0.49 -1.46
C ARG A 110 10.20 0.27 -1.42
N LEU A 111 9.51 1.23 -0.85
CA LEU A 111 8.07 1.17 -0.63
C LEU A 111 7.32 1.77 -1.81
N TYR A 112 6.23 1.12 -2.18
CA TYR A 112 5.24 1.59 -3.14
C TYR A 112 3.86 1.57 -2.48
N ILE A 113 3.01 2.54 -2.82
CA ILE A 113 1.65 2.58 -2.28
C ILE A 113 0.87 1.38 -2.85
N PRO A 114 0.32 0.50 -1.99
CA PRO A 114 -0.50 -0.61 -2.46
C PRO A 114 -1.72 -0.10 -3.26
N ALA A 115 -2.07 -0.81 -4.32
CA ALA A 115 -3.16 -0.44 -5.22
C ALA A 115 -4.51 -0.24 -4.51
N SER A 116 -4.76 -1.01 -3.44
CA SER A 116 -5.97 -0.90 -2.60
C SER A 116 -5.97 0.29 -1.65
N LYS A 117 -4.84 1.01 -1.52
CA LYS A 117 -4.67 2.14 -0.59
C LYS A 117 -4.69 3.51 -1.27
N LEU A 118 -4.65 3.55 -2.60
CA LEU A 118 -4.78 4.77 -3.38
C LEU A 118 -5.44 4.43 -4.73
N ARG A 119 -6.75 4.33 -4.73
CA ARG A 119 -7.56 4.12 -5.95
C ARG A 119 -7.52 5.38 -6.82
N GLY A 120 -7.61 5.24 -8.12
CA GLY A 120 -7.50 6.36 -9.07
C GLY A 120 -6.08 6.65 -9.56
N PHE A 121 -5.08 5.87 -9.11
CA PHE A 121 -3.69 5.99 -9.53
C PHE A 121 -3.14 4.63 -9.95
N GLU A 122 -2.29 4.60 -10.97
CA GLU A 122 -1.62 3.39 -11.37
C GLU A 122 -0.64 2.89 -10.29
N TYR A 123 -0.65 1.57 -10.05
CA TYR A 123 0.27 0.96 -9.09
C TYR A 123 1.73 1.16 -9.50
N GLY A 124 2.56 1.57 -8.54
CA GLY A 124 3.99 1.80 -8.78
C GLY A 124 4.30 3.04 -9.62
N ARG A 125 3.31 3.85 -10.00
CA ARG A 125 3.44 5.05 -10.83
C ARG A 125 3.15 6.35 -10.07
N VAL A 126 3.45 6.35 -8.78
CA VAL A 126 3.25 7.48 -7.85
C VAL A 126 4.49 7.62 -6.97
N GLY A 127 4.93 8.85 -6.71
CA GLY A 127 6.03 9.14 -5.78
C GLY A 127 7.33 9.53 -6.46
N PRO A 128 8.47 9.26 -5.80
CA PRO A 128 9.78 9.63 -6.28
C PRO A 128 10.11 9.03 -7.65
N LYS A 129 10.74 9.85 -8.49
CA LYS A 129 11.06 9.50 -9.87
C LYS A 129 12.51 9.85 -10.21
N ASP A 130 13.25 8.88 -10.71
CA ASP A 130 14.61 9.03 -11.22
C ASP A 130 14.60 8.88 -12.75
N GLY A 131 14.76 9.99 -13.47
CA GLY A 131 14.59 10.02 -14.92
C GLY A 131 13.18 9.63 -15.34
N ALA A 132 13.04 8.52 -16.06
CA ALA A 132 11.75 7.97 -16.50
C ALA A 132 11.13 7.00 -15.49
N GLU A 133 11.90 6.48 -14.54
CA GLU A 133 11.50 5.38 -13.66
C GLU A 133 10.97 5.87 -12.29
N PHE A 134 9.89 5.25 -11.82
CA PHE A 134 9.43 5.43 -10.46
C PHE A 134 10.23 4.51 -9.52
N VAL A 135 10.84 5.10 -8.51
CA VAL A 135 11.83 4.40 -7.68
C VAL A 135 11.30 4.02 -6.30
N GLY A 136 10.01 4.31 -6.02
CA GLY A 136 9.47 4.14 -4.67
C GLY A 136 10.08 5.12 -3.67
N GLY A 137 9.80 4.93 -2.40
CA GLY A 137 10.32 5.76 -1.32
C GLY A 137 10.68 4.94 -0.09
N ASN A 138 11.39 5.57 0.84
CA ASN A 138 11.73 4.95 2.12
C ASN A 138 10.58 5.06 3.12
N TYR A 139 9.68 6.01 2.93
CA TYR A 139 8.52 6.22 3.81
C TYR A 139 7.23 6.25 3.01
N MET A 140 6.19 5.68 3.60
CA MET A 140 4.86 5.67 3.03
C MET A 140 3.81 5.85 4.12
N ALA A 141 2.79 6.67 3.82
CA ALA A 141 1.61 6.81 4.66
C ALA A 141 0.35 6.87 3.81
N THR A 142 -0.70 6.20 4.26
CA THR A 142 -2.02 6.22 3.64
C THR A 142 -3.10 6.45 4.67
N PHE A 143 -4.14 7.14 4.26
CA PHE A 143 -5.41 7.24 4.95
C PHE A 143 -6.52 6.83 3.99
N ASN A 144 -7.37 5.91 4.41
CA ASN A 144 -8.48 5.43 3.63
C ASN A 144 -9.75 5.52 4.47
N THR A 145 -10.81 6.05 3.91
CA THR A 145 -12.14 5.99 4.51
C THR A 145 -13.15 5.60 3.46
N GLN A 146 -14.12 4.78 3.87
CA GLN A 146 -15.18 4.33 2.98
C GLN A 146 -16.45 4.03 3.76
N ALA A 147 -17.58 4.28 3.13
CA ALA A 147 -18.89 3.97 3.66
C ALA A 147 -19.68 3.09 2.70
N THR A 148 -20.23 2.01 3.20
CA THR A 148 -21.21 1.20 2.47
C THR A 148 -22.48 2.02 2.33
N ILE A 149 -22.99 2.16 1.10
CA ILE A 149 -24.24 2.84 0.79
C ILE A 149 -25.36 1.83 1.04
N PRO A 150 -26.40 2.18 1.82
CA PRO A 150 -27.55 1.30 2.04
C PRO A 150 -28.15 0.81 0.72
N TYR A 151 -28.61 -0.44 0.69
CA TYR A 151 -29.18 -1.02 -0.52
C TYR A 151 -30.33 -0.19 -1.07
N PHE A 152 -30.26 0.11 -2.36
CA PHE A 152 -31.40 0.64 -3.11
C PHE A 152 -32.34 -0.49 -3.61
N PHE A 153 -31.86 -1.74 -3.56
CA PHE A 153 -32.61 -2.91 -4.06
C PHE A 153 -32.37 -4.10 -3.14
N ASP A 154 -33.40 -4.64 -2.55
CA ASP A 154 -33.37 -5.82 -1.65
C ASP A 154 -32.91 -7.11 -2.37
N THR A 155 -32.70 -7.06 -3.68
CA THR A 155 -32.38 -8.21 -4.53
C THR A 155 -30.89 -8.59 -4.54
N PHE A 156 -30.00 -7.76 -3.99
CA PHE A 156 -28.54 -7.91 -4.14
C PHE A 156 -27.84 -8.18 -2.79
N GLU A 157 -28.12 -9.32 -2.16
CA GLU A 157 -27.55 -9.69 -0.83
C GLU A 157 -26.02 -9.84 -0.82
N ASN A 158 -25.36 -10.00 -1.98
CA ASN A 158 -23.93 -10.21 -2.11
C ASN A 158 -23.18 -9.03 -2.77
N ILE A 159 -23.82 -7.87 -2.88
CA ILE A 159 -23.25 -6.70 -3.57
C ILE A 159 -23.31 -5.50 -2.63
N ASP A 160 -22.16 -4.95 -2.29
CA ASP A 160 -22.02 -3.72 -1.53
C ASP A 160 -21.62 -2.56 -2.44
N PHE A 161 -22.40 -1.47 -2.40
CA PHE A 161 -22.01 -0.20 -3.01
C PHE A 161 -21.26 0.64 -1.99
N VAL A 162 -20.12 1.16 -2.37
CA VAL A 162 -19.21 1.84 -1.44
C VAL A 162 -18.81 3.20 -2.01
N ALA A 163 -18.98 4.25 -1.23
CA ALA A 163 -18.33 5.54 -1.48
C ALA A 163 -17.03 5.60 -0.70
N PHE A 164 -15.96 6.13 -1.31
CA PHE A 164 -14.66 6.16 -0.67
C PHE A 164 -13.90 7.47 -0.89
N PHE A 165 -12.96 7.71 0.01
CA PHE A 165 -11.92 8.72 -0.11
C PHE A 165 -10.58 8.11 0.33
N ASP A 166 -9.55 8.28 -0.50
CA ASP A 166 -8.20 7.82 -0.26
C ASP A 166 -7.23 9.00 -0.27
N ALA A 167 -6.29 8.99 0.66
CA ALA A 167 -5.18 9.93 0.70
C ALA A 167 -3.88 9.17 0.98
N ALA A 168 -2.83 9.45 0.22
CA ALA A 168 -1.55 8.75 0.40
C ALA A 168 -0.37 9.60 -0.07
N ASN A 169 0.80 9.28 0.49
CA ASN A 169 2.07 9.71 -0.04
C ASN A 169 3.12 8.61 0.15
N VAL A 170 4.10 8.60 -0.74
CA VAL A 170 5.36 7.84 -0.65
C VAL A 170 6.48 8.81 -0.99
N TRP A 171 7.51 8.85 -0.14
CA TRP A 171 8.54 9.88 -0.23
C TRP A 171 9.88 9.40 0.34
N HIS A 172 10.85 10.26 0.22
CA HIS A 172 12.22 10.13 0.66
C HIS A 172 13.00 9.07 -0.13
N VAL A 173 14.02 9.55 -0.79
CA VAL A 173 15.02 8.76 -1.48
C VAL A 173 16.38 9.24 -1.01
N ASP A 174 17.20 8.32 -0.56
CA ASP A 174 18.45 8.60 0.16
C ASP A 174 19.68 8.76 -0.75
N TYR A 175 19.58 8.55 -2.06
CA TYR A 175 20.77 8.45 -2.89
C TYR A 175 21.01 9.60 -3.88
N SER A 176 20.17 10.54 -4.06
CA SER A 176 20.45 11.60 -5.04
C SER A 176 19.51 12.80 -4.93
N SER A 177 20.10 13.99 -4.97
CA SER A 177 19.36 15.24 -5.10
C SER A 177 18.72 15.44 -6.49
N THR A 178 19.03 14.59 -7.48
CA THR A 178 18.46 14.64 -8.82
C THR A 178 17.14 13.86 -8.94
N VAL A 179 16.81 13.06 -7.94
CA VAL A 179 15.54 12.34 -7.90
C VAL A 179 14.40 13.33 -7.64
N GLY A 180 13.43 13.31 -8.50
CA GLY A 180 12.20 14.10 -8.34
C GLY A 180 11.36 13.53 -7.21
N ASP A 181 11.62 13.96 -5.97
CA ASP A 181 10.84 13.61 -4.80
C ASP A 181 9.82 14.71 -4.50
N SER A 182 8.59 14.33 -4.24
CA SER A 182 7.49 15.25 -4.02
C SER A 182 6.75 14.93 -2.74
N ASN A 183 6.73 15.90 -1.82
CA ASN A 183 5.89 15.85 -0.62
C ASN A 183 4.39 16.04 -0.91
N LYS A 184 3.98 15.97 -2.17
CA LYS A 184 2.60 16.15 -2.58
C LYS A 184 1.73 15.03 -2.03
N LEU A 185 0.76 15.39 -1.20
CA LEU A 185 -0.29 14.46 -0.80
C LEU A 185 -1.19 14.17 -2.01
N ARG A 186 -1.33 12.89 -2.37
CA ARG A 186 -2.24 12.42 -3.42
C ARG A 186 -3.56 12.07 -2.79
N THR A 187 -4.64 12.49 -3.41
CA THR A 187 -5.99 12.19 -2.93
C THR A 187 -6.89 11.79 -4.08
N SER A 188 -7.82 10.90 -3.80
CA SER A 188 -8.88 10.51 -4.74
C SER A 188 -10.18 10.22 -3.98
N ALA A 189 -11.29 10.35 -4.68
CA ALA A 189 -12.59 9.93 -4.21
C ALA A 189 -13.31 9.17 -5.32
N GLY A 190 -14.25 8.32 -4.95
CA GLY A 190 -14.97 7.52 -5.94
C GLY A 190 -16.02 6.61 -5.35
N LEU A 191 -16.51 5.75 -6.24
CA LEU A 191 -17.46 4.70 -5.92
C LEU A 191 -16.85 3.34 -6.22
N ALA A 192 -17.21 2.35 -5.45
CA ALA A 192 -16.85 0.96 -5.69
C ALA A 192 -18.06 0.05 -5.54
N VAL A 193 -17.98 -1.10 -6.18
CA VAL A 193 -18.92 -2.21 -6.04
C VAL A 193 -18.11 -3.41 -5.59
N ASP A 194 -18.40 -3.89 -4.40
CA ASP A 194 -17.82 -5.10 -3.84
C ASP A 194 -18.82 -6.26 -4.00
N VAL A 195 -18.40 -7.29 -4.73
CA VAL A 195 -19.22 -8.46 -5.00
C VAL A 195 -18.62 -9.67 -4.30
N LEU A 196 -19.35 -10.28 -3.39
CA LEU A 196 -18.91 -11.51 -2.74
C LEU A 196 -19.21 -12.71 -3.66
N THR A 197 -18.14 -13.40 -4.08
CA THR A 197 -18.25 -14.59 -4.93
C THR A 197 -17.65 -15.82 -4.22
N PRO A 198 -18.00 -17.04 -4.66
CA PRO A 198 -17.41 -18.27 -4.12
C PRO A 198 -15.88 -18.38 -4.27
N VAL A 199 -15.30 -17.64 -5.22
CA VAL A 199 -13.85 -17.59 -5.46
C VAL A 199 -13.16 -16.43 -4.73
N GLY A 200 -13.91 -15.66 -3.96
CA GLY A 200 -13.45 -14.51 -3.19
C GLY A 200 -14.15 -13.20 -3.59
N PRO A 201 -13.90 -12.13 -2.85
CA PRO A 201 -14.48 -10.82 -3.15
C PRO A 201 -13.89 -10.24 -4.45
N LEU A 202 -14.77 -9.68 -5.27
CA LEU A 202 -14.45 -8.88 -6.45
C LEU A 202 -14.76 -7.43 -6.15
N THR A 203 -13.82 -6.54 -6.42
CA THR A 203 -14.03 -5.09 -6.29
C THR A 203 -13.87 -4.41 -7.62
N PHE A 204 -14.88 -3.67 -8.04
CA PHE A 204 -14.83 -2.74 -9.16
C PHE A 204 -14.84 -1.32 -8.61
N SER A 205 -13.90 -0.48 -8.97
CA SER A 205 -13.84 0.90 -8.49
C SER A 205 -13.70 1.89 -9.63
N LEU A 206 -14.45 2.98 -9.51
CA LEU A 206 -14.33 4.19 -10.32
C LEU A 206 -13.83 5.30 -9.41
N ALA A 207 -12.67 5.86 -9.72
CA ALA A 207 -12.00 6.84 -8.88
C ALA A 207 -11.61 8.09 -9.65
N GLN A 208 -11.86 9.25 -9.05
CA GLN A 208 -11.41 10.55 -9.55
C GLN A 208 -10.25 11.04 -8.69
N PRO A 209 -9.02 11.19 -9.24
CA PRO A 209 -7.93 11.88 -8.57
C PRO A 209 -8.28 13.35 -8.31
N MET A 210 -8.14 13.79 -7.06
CA MET A 210 -8.41 15.17 -6.65
C MET A 210 -7.13 15.99 -6.49
N SER A 211 -6.06 15.35 -5.99
CA SER A 211 -4.73 15.93 -5.86
C SER A 211 -3.68 14.95 -6.34
N LYS A 212 -2.80 15.40 -7.24
CA LYS A 212 -1.70 14.60 -7.78
C LYS A 212 -0.48 15.45 -8.11
N ALA A 213 0.70 14.84 -8.18
CA ALA A 213 1.87 15.48 -8.77
C ALA A 213 1.79 15.40 -10.30
N LYS A 214 2.54 16.25 -11.00
CA LYS A 214 2.53 16.28 -12.48
C LYS A 214 3.04 14.99 -13.10
N THR A 215 3.87 14.26 -12.38
CA THR A 215 4.51 13.01 -12.82
C THR A 215 3.67 11.77 -12.55
N ASP A 216 2.67 11.87 -11.64
CA ASP A 216 1.86 10.72 -11.25
C ASP A 216 0.98 10.25 -12.42
N GLN A 217 0.87 8.93 -12.58
CA GLN A 217 -0.02 8.30 -13.55
C GLN A 217 -1.32 7.88 -12.86
N THR A 218 -2.43 8.08 -13.55
CA THR A 218 -3.78 7.90 -12.99
C THR A 218 -4.56 6.85 -13.78
N GLU A 219 -5.39 6.09 -13.06
CA GLU A 219 -6.24 5.04 -13.59
C GLU A 219 -7.65 5.23 -13.03
N VAL A 220 -8.61 5.58 -13.88
CA VAL A 220 -9.99 5.88 -13.44
C VAL A 220 -10.74 4.63 -12.99
N PHE A 221 -10.57 3.53 -13.68
CA PHE A 221 -11.24 2.26 -13.41
C PHE A 221 -10.24 1.21 -12.95
N ARG A 222 -10.59 0.47 -11.91
CA ARG A 222 -9.80 -0.67 -11.42
C ARG A 222 -10.69 -1.84 -11.06
N PHE A 223 -10.21 -3.01 -11.40
CA PHE A 223 -10.75 -4.30 -11.00
C PHE A 223 -9.74 -5.01 -10.09
N ASN A 224 -10.21 -5.51 -8.95
CA ASN A 224 -9.44 -6.35 -8.04
C ASN A 224 -10.16 -7.65 -7.77
N LEU A 225 -9.42 -8.76 -7.78
CA LEU A 225 -9.85 -10.08 -7.35
C LEU A 225 -9.10 -10.44 -6.07
N GLY A 226 -9.81 -10.77 -5.01
CA GLY A 226 -9.24 -11.22 -3.74
C GLY A 226 -9.50 -10.26 -2.58
N THR A 227 -9.10 -10.70 -1.38
CA THR A 227 -9.28 -9.94 -0.15
C THR A 227 -8.37 -8.73 -0.08
N THR A 228 -8.94 -7.55 0.10
CA THR A 228 -8.23 -6.29 0.38
C THR A 228 -8.08 -6.03 1.89
N PHE A 229 -7.90 -7.10 2.68
CA PHE A 229 -7.81 -7.02 4.15
C PHE A 229 -6.40 -6.79 4.65
#